data_93e9d70cb7759875c85b56228dd0746b
#
_entry.id   93e9d70cb7759875c85b56228dd0746b
#
_cell.length_a   1.000
_cell.length_b   1.000
_cell.length_c   1.000
_cell.angle_alpha   90.00
_cell.angle_beta   90.00
_cell.angle_gamma   90.00
#
_symmetry.space_group_name_H-M   'P 1'
#
loop_
_entity.id
_entity.type
_entity.pdbx_description
1 polymer ?
#
loop_
_entity_poly.entity_id
_entity_poly.type
_entity_poly.pdbx_seq_one_letter_code
_entity_poly.pdbx_strand_id
1 'polypeptide(L)'
;MDQLQQKQEEILGILRDPTLTHEQTVMTLAKAAENLLATPGAPEEYYKLKEAGIICDLFEGNAPYSPRYILPDYEKFFREGSQFLRLAPPTTLLEAITNLLILYHHVPSVTHFPVYIGRIDRLLEPFIEDEASAKPLIKHFLMQIDRTVTDSFCHGDIGPEATRAGRIILECERELQDSTPNITLLYDPKITPDDFALQCVEAALDCAKPSFANHRMFLSEFGEDYGIASCYNGLPVGGGAYTLTRLVLGKLAETAASREDFFQRALPHAVDVMCRFMDAKIKFLVEETPFFSANFLVKEGLIRRERFNGLFGMVGMNECVNTLMALEGKPDRFGHSEAADALGVEIMEAIDALVKAHKNPYCEFWNGSFILHAQVGIAQDQGISPGTRIAIGEEIPLYDHLRQAGLFHKYF
;
A
#
# COMPACT_ATOMS: atom_id res chain seq x y z
N MET A 1 -19.35 -30.77 -10.46
CA MET A 1 -18.71 -30.19 -11.68
C MET A 1 -17.25 -30.62 -11.66
N ASP A 2 -16.70 -30.98 -12.81
CA ASP A 2 -15.25 -31.20 -12.95
C ASP A 2 -14.52 -29.84 -12.74
N GLN A 3 -13.35 -29.89 -12.12
CA GLN A 3 -12.53 -28.70 -11.84
C GLN A 3 -12.27 -27.86 -13.11
N LEU A 4 -12.13 -28.51 -14.26
CA LEU A 4 -12.01 -27.86 -15.55
C LEU A 4 -13.27 -27.08 -15.96
N GLN A 5 -14.45 -27.65 -15.72
CA GLN A 5 -15.73 -27.00 -16.03
C GLN A 5 -15.95 -25.76 -15.14
N GLN A 6 -15.61 -25.85 -13.85
CA GLN A 6 -15.66 -24.69 -12.95
C GLN A 6 -14.77 -23.55 -13.42
N LYS A 7 -13.55 -23.88 -13.86
CA LYS A 7 -12.61 -22.87 -14.39
C LYS A 7 -13.10 -22.28 -15.71
N GLN A 8 -13.69 -23.06 -16.59
CA GLN A 8 -14.29 -22.55 -17.82
C GLN A 8 -15.45 -21.58 -17.55
N GLU A 9 -16.30 -21.89 -16.57
CA GLU A 9 -17.40 -21.00 -16.16
C GLU A 9 -16.87 -19.70 -15.55
N GLU A 10 -15.83 -19.76 -14.72
CA GLU A 10 -15.14 -18.57 -14.18
C GLU A 10 -14.62 -17.67 -15.30
N ILE A 11 -13.88 -18.25 -16.26
CA ILE A 11 -13.33 -17.52 -17.42
C ILE A 11 -14.46 -16.90 -18.25
N LEU A 12 -15.52 -17.64 -18.53
CA LEU A 12 -16.67 -17.11 -19.27
C LEU A 12 -17.37 -15.99 -18.49
N GLY A 13 -17.44 -16.08 -17.16
CA GLY A 13 -17.95 -15.00 -16.31
C GLY A 13 -17.15 -13.71 -16.49
N ILE A 14 -15.82 -13.80 -16.41
CA ILE A 14 -14.92 -12.65 -16.62
C ILE A 14 -15.11 -12.03 -18.01
N LEU A 15 -15.16 -12.87 -19.07
CA LEU A 15 -15.30 -12.38 -20.44
C LEU A 15 -16.66 -11.74 -20.73
N ARG A 16 -17.68 -12.05 -19.92
CA ARG A 16 -19.05 -11.53 -20.07
C ARG A 16 -19.36 -10.37 -19.14
N ASP A 17 -18.45 -10.00 -18.26
CA ASP A 17 -18.65 -8.90 -17.32
C ASP A 17 -18.55 -7.55 -18.05
N PRO A 18 -19.68 -6.82 -18.23
CA PRO A 18 -19.70 -5.55 -18.94
C PRO A 18 -19.13 -4.38 -18.12
N THR A 19 -18.79 -4.59 -16.86
CA THR A 19 -18.26 -3.56 -15.96
C THR A 19 -16.75 -3.43 -16.05
N LEU A 20 -16.06 -4.45 -16.60
CA LEU A 20 -14.61 -4.46 -16.73
C LEU A 20 -14.14 -3.72 -17.99
N THR A 21 -13.10 -2.89 -17.84
CA THR A 21 -12.37 -2.39 -19.02
C THR A 21 -11.57 -3.53 -19.66
N HIS A 22 -11.03 -3.29 -20.86
CA HIS A 22 -10.18 -4.29 -21.54
C HIS A 22 -8.99 -4.70 -20.67
N GLU A 23 -8.30 -3.73 -20.06
CA GLU A 23 -7.13 -3.96 -19.18
C GLU A 23 -7.55 -4.76 -17.93
N GLN A 24 -8.65 -4.40 -17.31
CA GLN A 24 -9.18 -5.13 -16.15
C GLN A 24 -9.56 -6.57 -16.52
N THR A 25 -10.15 -6.79 -17.71
CA THR A 25 -10.44 -8.14 -18.20
C THR A 25 -9.17 -8.97 -18.35
N VAL A 26 -8.13 -8.42 -19.02
CA VAL A 26 -6.84 -9.11 -19.19
C VAL A 26 -6.21 -9.44 -17.84
N MET A 27 -6.22 -8.48 -16.91
CA MET A 27 -5.66 -8.67 -15.57
C MET A 27 -6.43 -9.72 -14.76
N THR A 28 -7.75 -9.71 -14.82
CA THR A 28 -8.59 -10.68 -14.12
C THR A 28 -8.41 -12.10 -14.69
N LEU A 29 -8.25 -12.24 -16.00
CA LEU A 29 -7.90 -13.53 -16.62
C LEU A 29 -6.53 -14.03 -16.19
N ALA A 30 -5.52 -13.15 -16.11
CA ALA A 30 -4.20 -13.49 -15.59
C ALA A 30 -4.27 -13.98 -14.14
N LYS A 31 -5.03 -13.28 -13.27
CA LYS A 31 -5.28 -13.70 -11.87
C LYS A 31 -5.99 -15.05 -11.79
N ALA A 32 -6.98 -15.30 -12.65
CA ALA A 32 -7.65 -16.59 -12.71
C ALA A 32 -6.68 -17.73 -13.06
N ALA A 33 -5.68 -17.47 -13.93
CA ALA A 33 -4.64 -18.43 -14.25
C ALA A 33 -3.65 -18.63 -13.09
N GLU A 34 -3.18 -17.55 -12.45
CA GLU A 34 -2.29 -17.61 -11.28
C GLU A 34 -2.93 -18.40 -10.12
N ASN A 35 -4.23 -18.26 -9.91
CA ASN A 35 -4.98 -18.96 -8.86
C ASN A 35 -5.18 -20.46 -9.12
N LEU A 36 -4.80 -20.99 -10.30
CA LEU A 36 -4.73 -22.44 -10.50
C LEU A 36 -3.56 -23.09 -9.75
N LEU A 37 -2.55 -22.33 -9.41
CA LEU A 37 -1.40 -22.80 -8.64
C LEU A 37 -1.66 -22.55 -7.15
N ALA A 38 -1.32 -23.53 -6.32
CA ALA A 38 -1.12 -23.28 -4.90
C ALA A 38 0.30 -22.72 -4.72
N THR A 39 0.47 -21.76 -3.81
CA THR A 39 1.81 -21.26 -3.48
C THR A 39 2.68 -22.43 -2.97
N PRO A 40 3.84 -22.72 -3.62
CA PRO A 40 4.70 -23.79 -3.16
C PRO A 40 5.13 -23.57 -1.71
N GLY A 41 4.98 -24.62 -0.88
CA GLY A 41 5.32 -24.54 0.55
C GLY A 41 4.32 -23.80 1.45
N ALA A 42 3.21 -23.28 0.90
CA ALA A 42 2.18 -22.68 1.72
C ALA A 42 1.51 -23.70 2.65
N PRO A 43 1.20 -23.35 3.92
CA PRO A 43 0.51 -24.26 4.82
C PRO A 43 -0.94 -24.49 4.38
N GLU A 44 -1.44 -25.73 4.47
CA GLU A 44 -2.84 -26.04 4.13
C GLU A 44 -3.85 -25.23 4.97
N GLU A 45 -3.51 -24.96 6.22
CA GLU A 45 -4.31 -24.14 7.14
C GLU A 45 -4.59 -22.73 6.58
N TYR A 46 -3.68 -22.18 5.79
CA TYR A 46 -3.89 -20.89 5.14
C TYR A 46 -5.15 -20.88 4.27
N TYR A 47 -5.34 -21.91 3.45
CA TYR A 47 -6.51 -21.97 2.56
C TYR A 47 -7.82 -22.12 3.35
N LYS A 48 -7.80 -22.83 4.49
CA LYS A 48 -8.96 -22.93 5.39
C LYS A 48 -9.30 -21.59 6.04
N LEU A 49 -8.28 -20.85 6.51
CA LEU A 49 -8.49 -19.52 7.08
C LEU A 49 -8.91 -18.48 6.02
N LYS A 50 -8.42 -18.63 4.79
CA LYS A 50 -8.83 -17.80 3.66
C LYS A 50 -10.29 -18.05 3.28
N GLU A 51 -10.73 -19.31 3.18
CA GLU A 51 -12.12 -19.70 2.92
C GLU A 51 -13.07 -19.23 4.04
N ALA A 52 -12.61 -19.25 5.29
CA ALA A 52 -13.35 -18.71 6.44
C ALA A 52 -13.37 -17.16 6.48
N GLY A 53 -12.67 -16.47 5.57
CA GLY A 53 -12.57 -15.02 5.54
C GLY A 53 -11.73 -14.40 6.65
N ILE A 54 -10.93 -15.21 7.36
CA ILE A 54 -10.02 -14.76 8.45
C ILE A 54 -8.73 -14.18 7.88
N ILE A 55 -8.23 -14.75 6.77
CA ILE A 55 -7.08 -14.23 6.03
C ILE A 55 -7.51 -13.82 4.63
N CYS A 56 -7.00 -12.69 4.16
CA CYS A 56 -7.24 -12.20 2.80
C CYS A 56 -5.91 -11.80 2.14
N ASP A 57 -5.68 -12.26 0.90
CA ASP A 57 -4.49 -11.94 0.11
C ASP A 57 -4.62 -10.68 -0.74
N LEU A 58 -5.71 -9.93 -0.57
CA LEU A 58 -5.96 -8.67 -1.29
C LEU A 58 -5.81 -8.81 -2.82
N PHE A 59 -6.30 -9.90 -3.37
CA PHE A 59 -6.28 -10.21 -4.80
C PHE A 59 -4.88 -10.35 -5.43
N GLU A 60 -3.86 -10.62 -4.62
CA GLU A 60 -2.51 -10.85 -5.16
C GLU A 60 -2.42 -12.11 -6.05
N GLY A 61 -3.30 -13.09 -5.83
CA GLY A 61 -3.17 -14.41 -6.40
C GLY A 61 -2.25 -15.32 -5.55
N ASN A 62 -2.30 -16.62 -5.86
CA ASN A 62 -1.55 -17.61 -5.09
C ASN A 62 -0.05 -17.62 -5.41
N ALA A 63 0.32 -17.40 -6.67
CA ALA A 63 1.70 -17.49 -7.12
C ALA A 63 2.07 -16.30 -8.03
N PRO A 64 2.06 -15.07 -7.51
CA PRO A 64 2.39 -13.89 -8.31
C PRO A 64 3.87 -13.91 -8.73
N TYR A 65 4.13 -13.50 -9.98
CA TYR A 65 5.49 -13.46 -10.56
C TYR A 65 6.18 -12.09 -10.40
N SER A 66 5.55 -11.15 -9.69
CA SER A 66 6.09 -9.82 -9.39
C SER A 66 5.74 -9.40 -7.97
N PRO A 67 6.53 -8.50 -7.35
CA PRO A 67 6.19 -7.93 -6.04
C PRO A 67 4.88 -7.15 -6.08
N ARG A 68 4.26 -7.01 -4.92
CA ARG A 68 3.04 -6.21 -4.79
C ARG A 68 3.29 -4.74 -5.03
N TYR A 69 4.31 -4.16 -4.40
CA TYR A 69 4.67 -2.76 -4.52
C TYR A 69 6.13 -2.62 -4.94
N ILE A 70 6.37 -1.71 -5.86
CA ILE A 70 7.72 -1.40 -6.37
C ILE A 70 7.86 0.12 -6.34
N LEU A 71 8.90 0.61 -5.65
CA LEU A 71 9.25 2.02 -5.57
C LEU A 71 10.62 2.23 -6.25
N PRO A 72 10.67 2.42 -7.57
CA PRO A 72 11.93 2.66 -8.25
C PRO A 72 12.61 3.94 -7.78
N ASP A 73 13.94 3.95 -7.83
CA ASP A 73 14.73 5.16 -7.64
C ASP A 73 14.68 6.03 -8.90
N TYR A 74 13.66 6.90 -8.97
CA TYR A 74 13.44 7.82 -10.10
C TYR A 74 14.52 8.90 -10.18
N GLU A 75 15.14 9.29 -9.06
CA GLU A 75 16.24 10.25 -9.08
C GLU A 75 17.50 9.64 -9.72
N LYS A 76 17.79 8.37 -9.42
CA LYS A 76 18.84 7.63 -10.11
C LYS A 76 18.55 7.51 -11.61
N PHE A 77 17.31 7.18 -11.97
CA PHE A 77 16.89 7.12 -13.36
C PHE A 77 17.11 8.45 -14.08
N PHE A 78 16.82 9.57 -13.46
CA PHE A 78 17.07 10.90 -14.05
C PHE A 78 18.55 11.22 -14.19
N ARG A 79 19.40 10.76 -13.27
CA ARG A 79 20.85 10.97 -13.36
C ARG A 79 21.52 10.10 -14.41
N GLU A 80 21.06 8.85 -14.58
CA GLU A 80 21.77 7.83 -15.36
C GLU A 80 21.06 7.42 -16.66
N GLY A 81 19.76 7.72 -16.77
CA GLY A 81 18.92 7.23 -17.85
C GLY A 81 18.60 5.73 -17.68
N SER A 82 18.24 5.08 -18.79
CA SER A 82 18.02 3.63 -18.86
C SER A 82 18.56 3.08 -20.17
N GLN A 83 19.47 2.13 -20.09
CA GLN A 83 19.99 1.43 -21.26
C GLN A 83 18.92 0.52 -21.88
N PHE A 84 18.15 -0.15 -21.07
CA PHE A 84 17.09 -1.04 -21.53
C PHE A 84 16.01 -0.28 -22.29
N LEU A 85 15.56 0.87 -21.76
CA LEU A 85 14.55 1.72 -22.40
C LEU A 85 15.15 2.64 -23.47
N ARG A 86 16.48 2.68 -23.61
CA ARG A 86 17.21 3.59 -24.50
C ARG A 86 16.88 5.06 -24.26
N LEU A 87 16.77 5.44 -23.01
CA LEU A 87 16.48 6.79 -22.55
C LEU A 87 17.73 7.43 -21.95
N ALA A 88 18.12 8.58 -22.46
CA ALA A 88 19.16 9.42 -21.86
C ALA A 88 18.61 10.17 -20.63
N PRO A 89 19.47 10.62 -19.70
CA PRO A 89 19.07 11.60 -18.69
C PRO A 89 18.34 12.78 -19.33
N PRO A 90 17.20 13.24 -18.76
CA PRO A 90 16.44 14.34 -19.34
C PRO A 90 17.19 15.68 -19.18
N THR A 91 17.03 16.57 -20.14
CA THR A 91 17.60 17.92 -20.14
C THR A 91 16.52 19.01 -20.15
N THR A 92 15.29 18.66 -20.47
CA THR A 92 14.13 19.55 -20.51
C THR A 92 12.96 18.97 -19.74
N LEU A 93 11.99 19.82 -19.34
CA LEU A 93 10.78 19.37 -18.66
C LEU A 93 9.97 18.37 -19.51
N LEU A 94 9.89 18.58 -20.81
CA LEU A 94 9.20 17.65 -21.72
C LEU A 94 9.88 16.28 -21.75
N GLU A 95 11.21 16.24 -21.80
CA GLU A 95 11.97 14.97 -21.73
C GLU A 95 11.79 14.30 -20.38
N ALA A 96 11.83 15.07 -19.26
CA ALA A 96 11.63 14.53 -17.92
C ALA A 96 10.25 13.85 -17.79
N ILE A 97 9.19 14.55 -18.21
CA ILE A 97 7.82 14.00 -18.22
C ILE A 97 7.72 12.76 -19.11
N THR A 98 8.25 12.84 -20.34
CA THR A 98 8.18 11.72 -21.31
C THR A 98 8.92 10.50 -20.77
N ASN A 99 10.11 10.69 -20.21
CA ASN A 99 10.92 9.59 -19.65
C ASN A 99 10.21 8.93 -18.47
N LEU A 100 9.58 9.71 -17.56
CA LEU A 100 8.78 9.15 -16.46
C LEU A 100 7.59 8.36 -16.97
N LEU A 101 6.81 8.88 -17.91
CA LEU A 101 5.64 8.20 -18.45
C LEU A 101 6.02 6.89 -19.13
N ILE A 102 7.15 6.83 -19.86
CA ILE A 102 7.67 5.60 -20.45
C ILE A 102 8.06 4.61 -19.34
N LEU A 103 8.83 5.07 -18.34
CA LEU A 103 9.26 4.19 -17.24
C LEU A 103 8.06 3.62 -16.48
N TYR A 104 7.03 4.42 -16.20
CA TYR A 104 5.84 3.96 -15.46
C TYR A 104 5.16 2.77 -16.11
N HIS A 105 5.09 2.72 -17.45
CA HIS A 105 4.57 1.56 -18.18
C HIS A 105 5.40 0.28 -18.02
N HIS A 106 6.62 0.41 -17.51
CA HIS A 106 7.55 -0.71 -17.33
C HIS A 106 7.82 -1.04 -15.85
N VAL A 107 7.08 -0.46 -14.91
CA VAL A 107 7.16 -0.79 -13.48
C VAL A 107 6.10 -1.86 -13.16
N PRO A 108 6.46 -3.15 -13.20
CA PRO A 108 5.49 -4.22 -13.00
C PRO A 108 5.17 -4.35 -11.51
N SER A 109 3.92 -4.21 -11.17
CA SER A 109 3.39 -4.57 -9.85
C SER A 109 2.29 -5.63 -10.01
N VAL A 110 1.79 -6.15 -8.90
CA VAL A 110 0.61 -7.04 -8.93
C VAL A 110 -0.61 -6.34 -9.55
N THR A 111 -0.63 -5.01 -9.52
CA THR A 111 -1.70 -4.17 -10.09
C THR A 111 -1.45 -3.72 -11.53
N HIS A 112 -0.36 -4.12 -12.15
CA HIS A 112 0.13 -3.71 -13.49
C HIS A 112 0.60 -2.28 -13.65
N PHE A 113 0.35 -1.39 -12.70
CA PHE A 113 0.70 0.02 -12.77
C PHE A 113 1.60 0.42 -11.60
N PRO A 114 2.38 1.49 -11.72
CA PRO A 114 3.18 1.96 -10.63
C PRO A 114 2.28 2.44 -9.50
N VAL A 115 2.49 1.90 -8.32
CA VAL A 115 1.83 2.37 -7.09
C VAL A 115 2.52 3.60 -6.51
N TYR A 116 3.72 3.93 -7.01
CA TYR A 116 4.51 5.07 -6.63
C TYR A 116 5.16 5.73 -7.86
N ILE A 117 4.98 7.03 -8.01
CA ILE A 117 5.50 7.80 -9.14
C ILE A 117 6.60 8.80 -8.76
N GLY A 118 7.09 8.72 -7.52
CA GLY A 118 8.22 9.52 -7.03
C GLY A 118 7.81 10.77 -6.27
N ARG A 119 8.82 11.51 -5.80
CA ARG A 119 8.66 12.91 -5.36
C ARG A 119 8.57 13.79 -6.58
N ILE A 120 7.37 13.87 -7.16
CA ILE A 120 7.16 14.44 -8.50
C ILE A 120 7.52 15.92 -8.59
N ASP A 121 7.35 16.67 -7.52
CA ASP A 121 7.76 18.06 -7.48
C ASP A 121 9.29 18.19 -7.55
N ARG A 122 10.01 17.43 -6.76
CA ARG A 122 11.48 17.41 -6.73
C ARG A 122 12.08 16.89 -8.04
N LEU A 123 11.43 15.90 -8.66
CA LEU A 123 11.86 15.38 -9.95
C LEU A 123 11.70 16.40 -11.08
N LEU A 124 10.64 17.19 -11.07
CA LEU A 124 10.35 18.15 -12.16
C LEU A 124 10.98 19.52 -11.94
N GLU A 125 11.23 19.94 -10.69
CA GLU A 125 11.73 21.27 -10.34
C GLU A 125 12.98 21.71 -11.11
N PRO A 126 14.02 20.85 -11.31
CA PRO A 126 15.24 21.26 -12.02
C PRO A 126 15.03 21.69 -13.47
N PHE A 127 13.92 21.28 -14.07
CA PHE A 127 13.62 21.52 -15.50
C PHE A 127 12.62 22.66 -15.72
N ILE A 128 12.20 23.36 -14.67
CA ILE A 128 11.30 24.52 -14.80
C ILE A 128 12.14 25.77 -15.05
N GLU A 129 12.15 26.23 -16.28
CA GLU A 129 12.76 27.51 -16.67
C GLU A 129 11.77 28.67 -16.44
N ASP A 130 10.52 28.49 -16.86
CA ASP A 130 9.42 29.44 -16.74
C ASP A 130 8.14 28.72 -16.32
N GLU A 131 7.45 29.25 -15.30
CA GLU A 131 6.25 28.61 -14.73
C GLU A 131 5.07 28.62 -15.70
N ALA A 132 4.94 29.67 -16.53
CA ALA A 132 3.83 29.78 -17.48
C ALA A 132 3.91 28.71 -18.59
N SER A 133 5.12 28.37 -19.02
CA SER A 133 5.36 27.29 -19.99
C SER A 133 5.36 25.91 -19.35
N ALA A 134 5.73 25.79 -18.08
CA ALA A 134 5.75 24.52 -17.34
C ALA A 134 4.34 24.02 -16.99
N LYS A 135 3.45 24.91 -16.57
CA LYS A 135 2.10 24.56 -16.11
C LYS A 135 1.30 23.69 -17.11
N PRO A 136 1.21 24.02 -18.41
CA PRO A 136 0.53 23.15 -19.38
C PRO A 136 1.15 21.75 -19.48
N LEU A 137 2.48 21.63 -19.41
CA LEU A 137 3.17 20.34 -19.49
C LEU A 137 2.89 19.47 -18.25
N ILE A 138 2.96 20.07 -17.07
CA ILE A 138 2.65 19.38 -15.80
C ILE A 138 1.17 18.98 -15.78
N LYS A 139 0.27 19.85 -16.23
CA LYS A 139 -1.16 19.53 -16.34
C LYS A 139 -1.40 18.32 -17.24
N HIS A 140 -0.76 18.28 -18.41
CA HIS A 140 -0.87 17.12 -19.31
C HIS A 140 -0.26 15.85 -18.71
N PHE A 141 0.82 15.96 -17.96
CA PHE A 141 1.43 14.84 -17.23
C PHE A 141 0.44 14.22 -16.24
N LEU A 142 -0.18 15.04 -15.38
CA LEU A 142 -1.19 14.57 -14.42
C LEU A 142 -2.40 13.96 -15.10
N MET A 143 -2.94 14.64 -16.14
CA MET A 143 -4.03 14.10 -16.95
C MET A 143 -3.70 12.75 -17.56
N GLN A 144 -2.49 12.56 -18.07
CA GLN A 144 -2.10 11.29 -18.66
C GLN A 144 -2.03 10.19 -17.61
N ILE A 145 -1.51 10.49 -16.42
CA ILE A 145 -1.50 9.51 -15.32
C ILE A 145 -2.93 9.08 -14.99
N ASP A 146 -3.84 10.02 -14.75
CA ASP A 146 -5.22 9.70 -14.39
C ASP A 146 -5.94 8.87 -15.47
N ARG A 147 -5.70 9.14 -16.76
CA ARG A 147 -6.39 8.45 -17.86
C ARG A 147 -5.74 7.13 -18.26
N THR A 148 -4.49 6.88 -17.89
CA THR A 148 -3.76 5.66 -18.30
C THR A 148 -3.47 4.71 -17.14
N VAL A 149 -3.37 5.21 -15.91
CA VAL A 149 -3.21 4.39 -14.71
C VAL A 149 -4.60 4.00 -14.21
N THR A 150 -5.00 2.76 -14.44
CA THR A 150 -6.33 2.26 -14.06
C THR A 150 -6.45 1.88 -12.58
N ASP A 151 -5.38 2.05 -11.81
CA ASP A 151 -5.33 1.75 -10.37
C ASP A 151 -5.39 3.04 -9.55
N SER A 152 -6.41 3.17 -8.72
CA SER A 152 -6.57 4.29 -7.78
C SER A 152 -5.49 4.35 -6.67
N PHE A 153 -4.63 3.34 -6.57
CA PHE A 153 -3.54 3.30 -5.58
C PHE A 153 -2.24 3.96 -6.03
N CYS A 154 -2.20 4.60 -7.19
CA CYS A 154 -1.03 5.35 -7.65
C CYS A 154 -0.81 6.60 -6.79
N HIS A 155 0.38 6.75 -6.21
CA HIS A 155 0.77 7.85 -5.34
C HIS A 155 2.00 8.59 -5.83
N GLY A 156 2.00 9.92 -5.63
CA GLY A 156 3.17 10.78 -5.75
C GLY A 156 3.36 11.64 -4.51
N ASP A 157 4.60 11.93 -4.17
CA ASP A 157 4.91 12.79 -3.03
C ASP A 157 5.33 14.18 -3.50
N ILE A 158 5.09 15.19 -2.66
CA ILE A 158 5.59 16.57 -2.78
C ILE A 158 6.19 17.04 -1.44
N GLY A 159 7.07 18.02 -1.49
CA GLY A 159 7.70 18.59 -0.30
C GLY A 159 8.87 17.74 0.25
N PRO A 160 9.36 18.04 1.50
CA PRO A 160 8.85 19.04 2.44
C PRO A 160 9.12 20.49 2.06
N GLU A 161 10.05 20.77 1.14
CA GLU A 161 10.35 22.11 0.64
C GLU A 161 9.25 22.60 -0.30
N ALA A 162 9.02 23.90 -0.34
CA ALA A 162 8.15 24.53 -1.32
C ALA A 162 8.89 24.70 -2.65
N THR A 163 8.55 23.87 -3.64
CA THR A 163 9.08 23.96 -4.99
C THR A 163 8.10 24.68 -5.93
N ARG A 164 8.57 25.26 -7.05
CA ARG A 164 7.69 25.80 -8.10
C ARG A 164 6.84 24.67 -8.69
N ALA A 165 7.46 23.51 -8.94
CA ALA A 165 6.75 22.33 -9.42
C ALA A 165 5.62 21.92 -8.48
N GLY A 166 5.86 21.87 -7.17
CA GLY A 166 4.85 21.53 -6.18
C GLY A 166 3.66 22.48 -6.20
N ARG A 167 3.90 23.79 -6.30
CA ARG A 167 2.83 24.80 -6.41
C ARG A 167 2.02 24.61 -7.69
N ILE A 168 2.68 24.40 -8.85
CA ILE A 168 2.02 24.15 -10.12
C ILE A 168 1.20 22.85 -10.08
N ILE A 169 1.71 21.79 -9.48
CA ILE A 169 0.99 20.53 -9.30
C ILE A 169 -0.31 20.77 -8.53
N LEU A 170 -0.26 21.46 -7.37
CA LEU A 170 -1.45 21.75 -6.58
C LEU A 170 -2.49 22.59 -7.36
N GLU A 171 -2.05 23.57 -8.11
CA GLU A 171 -2.94 24.35 -8.98
C GLU A 171 -3.61 23.48 -10.06
N CYS A 172 -2.82 22.60 -10.70
CA CYS A 172 -3.35 21.70 -11.73
C CYS A 172 -4.33 20.68 -11.14
N GLU A 173 -4.07 20.12 -9.98
CA GLU A 173 -4.99 19.18 -9.31
C GLU A 173 -6.32 19.85 -8.93
N ARG A 174 -6.29 21.09 -8.44
CA ARG A 174 -7.51 21.89 -8.19
C ARG A 174 -8.33 22.15 -9.46
N GLU A 175 -7.66 22.36 -10.60
CA GLU A 175 -8.33 22.57 -11.89
C GLU A 175 -8.88 21.28 -12.49
N LEU A 176 -8.15 20.18 -12.35
CA LEU A 176 -8.49 18.89 -12.98
C LEU A 176 -9.54 18.11 -12.20
N GLN A 177 -9.49 18.17 -10.87
CA GLN A 177 -10.35 17.37 -10.00
C GLN A 177 -10.26 15.85 -10.28
N ASP A 178 -9.07 15.42 -10.75
CA ASP A 178 -8.81 14.03 -11.11
C ASP A 178 -8.67 13.15 -9.87
N SER A 179 -8.97 11.84 -9.98
CA SER A 179 -8.84 10.91 -8.85
C SER A 179 -7.41 10.42 -8.64
N THR A 180 -6.63 10.33 -9.71
CA THR A 180 -5.28 9.78 -9.74
C THR A 180 -4.31 10.81 -10.36
N PRO A 181 -3.08 10.96 -9.83
CA PRO A 181 -2.50 10.27 -8.67
C PRO A 181 -3.02 10.80 -7.34
N ASN A 182 -2.91 9.97 -6.30
CA ASN A 182 -2.98 10.48 -4.93
C ASN A 182 -1.70 11.26 -4.64
N ILE A 183 -1.82 12.43 -4.07
CA ILE A 183 -0.67 13.28 -3.71
C ILE A 183 -0.53 13.32 -2.19
N THR A 184 0.70 13.19 -1.69
CA THR A 184 1.01 13.34 -0.27
C THR A 184 2.04 14.45 -0.07
N LEU A 185 1.75 15.42 0.79
CA LEU A 185 2.72 16.37 1.30
C LEU A 185 3.55 15.69 2.40
N LEU A 186 4.86 15.63 2.23
CA LEU A 186 5.80 15.21 3.27
C LEU A 186 6.01 16.41 4.21
N TYR A 187 5.11 16.57 5.18
CA TYR A 187 5.08 17.78 6.03
C TYR A 187 6.12 17.74 7.14
N ASP A 188 6.94 18.79 7.23
CA ASP A 188 7.81 19.09 8.37
C ASP A 188 7.65 20.57 8.77
N PRO A 189 7.15 20.88 9.99
CA PRO A 189 6.93 22.26 10.42
C PRO A 189 8.20 23.09 10.56
N LYS A 190 9.41 22.49 10.43
CA LYS A 190 10.67 23.22 10.42
C LYS A 190 11.20 23.50 9.01
N ILE A 191 10.69 22.79 8.00
CA ILE A 191 11.15 22.88 6.61
C ILE A 191 10.06 23.47 5.71
N THR A 192 8.82 22.97 5.86
CA THR A 192 7.69 23.36 5.04
C THR A 192 7.24 24.79 5.37
N PRO A 193 7.32 25.76 4.43
CA PRO A 193 6.84 27.12 4.67
C PRO A 193 5.32 27.15 4.91
N ASP A 194 4.88 28.03 5.81
CA ASP A 194 3.46 28.14 6.20
C ASP A 194 2.54 28.45 5.00
N ASP A 195 2.98 29.28 4.07
CA ASP A 195 2.20 29.64 2.87
C ASP A 195 2.01 28.44 1.94
N PHE A 196 3.03 27.58 1.83
CA PHE A 196 2.92 26.35 1.04
C PHE A 196 2.04 25.32 1.73
N ALA A 197 2.19 25.14 3.06
CA ALA A 197 1.31 24.29 3.83
C ALA A 197 -0.16 24.73 3.73
N LEU A 198 -0.43 26.05 3.79
CA LEU A 198 -1.77 26.61 3.60
C LEU A 198 -2.31 26.33 2.18
N GLN A 199 -1.49 26.50 1.14
CA GLN A 199 -1.88 26.14 -0.24
C GLN A 199 -2.26 24.66 -0.36
N CYS A 200 -1.52 23.75 0.32
CA CYS A 200 -1.86 22.32 0.38
C CYS A 200 -3.20 22.09 1.08
N VAL A 201 -3.48 22.79 2.20
CA VAL A 201 -4.78 22.68 2.90
C VAL A 201 -5.91 23.16 2.00
N GLU A 202 -5.77 24.31 1.33
CA GLU A 202 -6.77 24.83 0.39
C GLU A 202 -7.02 23.84 -0.77
N ALA A 203 -5.96 23.26 -1.34
CA ALA A 203 -6.11 22.24 -2.36
C ALA A 203 -6.84 21.00 -1.83
N ALA A 204 -6.52 20.55 -0.63
CA ALA A 204 -7.19 19.41 -0.01
C ALA A 204 -8.69 19.66 0.24
N LEU A 205 -9.08 20.89 0.55
CA LEU A 205 -10.50 21.27 0.68
C LEU A 205 -11.24 21.27 -0.67
N ASP A 206 -10.53 21.58 -1.77
CA ASP A 206 -11.11 21.67 -3.12
C ASP A 206 -11.18 20.30 -3.83
N CYS A 207 -10.12 19.46 -3.70
CA CYS A 207 -9.99 18.21 -4.47
C CYS A 207 -9.56 16.99 -3.66
N ALA A 208 -9.67 17.04 -2.32
CA ALA A 208 -9.28 15.98 -1.38
C ALA A 208 -7.78 15.56 -1.47
N LYS A 209 -6.92 16.39 -2.06
CA LYS A 209 -5.48 16.21 -2.20
C LYS A 209 -4.74 17.54 -1.95
N PRO A 210 -3.52 17.51 -1.35
CA PRO A 210 -2.75 16.35 -0.89
C PRO A 210 -3.20 15.83 0.48
N SER A 211 -2.85 14.57 0.77
CA SER A 211 -2.78 14.06 2.14
C SER A 211 -1.53 14.61 2.83
N PHE A 212 -1.45 14.48 4.18
CA PHE A 212 -0.32 14.99 4.96
C PHE A 212 0.37 13.83 5.67
N ALA A 213 1.68 13.66 5.46
CA ALA A 213 2.52 12.69 6.14
C ALA A 213 3.53 13.39 7.05
N ASN A 214 3.80 12.82 8.23
CA ASN A 214 4.80 13.31 9.15
C ASN A 214 6.21 12.97 8.65
N HIS A 215 6.85 13.90 7.93
CA HIS A 215 8.18 13.71 7.34
C HIS A 215 9.22 13.22 8.34
N ARG A 216 9.26 13.79 9.56
CA ARG A 216 10.24 13.40 10.56
C ARG A 216 10.10 11.98 11.06
N MET A 217 8.84 11.50 11.17
CA MET A 217 8.60 10.13 11.59
C MET A 217 9.13 9.17 10.52
N PHE A 218 8.75 9.37 9.26
CA PHE A 218 9.21 8.54 8.16
C PHE A 218 10.72 8.62 7.95
N LEU A 219 11.32 9.80 8.11
CA LEU A 219 12.76 9.99 8.05
C LEU A 219 13.49 9.17 9.15
N SER A 220 12.92 9.11 10.37
CA SER A 220 13.52 8.33 11.47
C SER A 220 13.39 6.81 11.25
N GLU A 221 12.37 6.36 10.52
CA GLU A 221 12.14 4.93 10.26
C GLU A 221 12.87 4.42 9.02
N PHE A 222 12.86 5.18 7.93
CA PHE A 222 13.30 4.73 6.61
C PHE A 222 14.60 5.39 6.15
N GLY A 223 15.07 6.47 6.83
CA GLY A 223 16.11 7.34 6.31
C GLY A 223 15.58 8.30 5.23
N GLU A 224 16.47 8.94 4.48
CA GLU A 224 16.10 9.98 3.50
C GLU A 224 15.39 9.43 2.26
N ASP A 225 15.68 8.18 1.88
CA ASP A 225 15.19 7.55 0.66
C ASP A 225 13.93 6.73 0.92
N TYR A 226 12.82 7.40 1.22
CA TYR A 226 11.51 6.77 1.36
C TYR A 226 10.49 7.44 0.44
N GLY A 227 9.38 6.74 0.19
CA GLY A 227 8.20 7.25 -0.49
C GLY A 227 6.94 6.78 0.21
N ILE A 228 5.87 7.57 0.12
CA ILE A 228 4.53 7.17 0.55
C ILE A 228 3.82 6.60 -0.67
N ALA A 229 3.33 5.37 -0.55
CA ALA A 229 2.72 4.66 -1.68
C ALA A 229 1.42 3.96 -1.28
N SER A 230 0.60 3.67 -2.27
CA SER A 230 -0.63 2.89 -2.10
C SER A 230 -1.56 3.49 -1.02
N CYS A 231 -1.86 2.78 0.04
CA CYS A 231 -2.71 3.23 1.16
C CYS A 231 -1.92 4.03 2.22
N TYR A 232 -1.03 4.94 1.81
CA TYR A 232 -0.19 5.77 2.69
C TYR A 232 0.89 4.99 3.45
N ASN A 233 1.42 3.92 2.84
CA ASN A 233 2.55 3.18 3.39
C ASN A 233 3.86 3.90 3.12
N GLY A 234 4.68 4.09 4.14
CA GLY A 234 6.08 4.40 3.97
C GLY A 234 6.85 3.16 3.54
N LEU A 235 7.62 3.27 2.47
CA LEU A 235 8.49 2.20 1.97
C LEU A 235 9.81 2.81 1.46
N PRO A 236 10.92 2.06 1.52
CA PRO A 236 12.19 2.57 1.03
C PRO A 236 12.19 2.68 -0.50
N VAL A 237 12.63 3.83 -1.02
CA VAL A 237 12.85 4.04 -2.46
C VAL A 237 13.97 3.11 -2.94
N GLY A 238 13.86 2.59 -4.13
CA GLY A 238 14.70 1.51 -4.64
C GLY A 238 14.34 0.15 -4.04
N GLY A 239 13.14 0.02 -3.48
CA GLY A 239 12.62 -1.19 -2.83
C GLY A 239 11.14 -1.40 -3.10
N GLY A 240 10.43 -1.86 -2.09
CA GLY A 240 9.00 -2.12 -2.17
C GLY A 240 8.50 -3.16 -1.17
N ALA A 241 7.36 -3.75 -1.50
CA ALA A 241 6.78 -4.84 -0.72
C ALA A 241 6.64 -6.10 -1.59
N TYR A 242 7.15 -7.23 -1.11
CA TYR A 242 6.98 -8.52 -1.78
C TYR A 242 5.51 -8.91 -1.87
N THR A 243 4.81 -8.82 -0.74
CA THR A 243 3.42 -9.23 -0.55
C THR A 243 2.76 -8.43 0.55
N LEU A 244 1.45 -8.31 0.49
CA LEU A 244 0.59 -7.81 1.55
C LEU A 244 -0.53 -8.82 1.76
N THR A 245 -0.50 -9.52 2.89
CA THR A 245 -1.58 -10.39 3.35
C THR A 245 -2.15 -9.81 4.63
N ARG A 246 -3.45 -9.93 4.87
CA ARG A 246 -4.08 -9.31 6.05
C ARG A 246 -4.91 -10.29 6.86
N LEU A 247 -4.96 -10.07 8.17
CA LEU A 247 -5.92 -10.65 9.09
C LEU A 247 -7.19 -9.80 9.15
N VAL A 248 -8.34 -10.45 9.13
CA VAL A 248 -9.66 -9.89 9.44
C VAL A 248 -9.95 -10.17 10.91
N LEU A 249 -9.54 -9.25 11.78
CA LEU A 249 -9.53 -9.45 13.23
C LEU A 249 -10.91 -9.75 13.83
N GLY A 250 -11.96 -9.09 13.32
CA GLY A 250 -13.33 -9.36 13.76
C GLY A 250 -13.74 -10.80 13.49
N LYS A 251 -13.45 -11.33 12.28
CA LYS A 251 -13.72 -12.72 11.93
C LYS A 251 -12.91 -13.71 12.78
N LEU A 252 -11.68 -13.35 13.09
CA LEU A 252 -10.85 -14.15 13.99
C LEU A 252 -11.44 -14.20 15.40
N ALA A 253 -11.90 -13.06 15.95
CA ALA A 253 -12.51 -12.99 17.28
C ALA A 253 -13.79 -13.84 17.39
N GLU A 254 -14.59 -13.93 16.31
CA GLU A 254 -15.78 -14.81 16.27
C GLU A 254 -15.46 -16.30 16.49
N THR A 255 -14.22 -16.73 16.26
CA THR A 255 -13.78 -18.12 16.45
C THR A 255 -13.32 -18.45 17.86
N ALA A 256 -13.18 -17.46 18.72
CA ALA A 256 -12.70 -17.61 20.09
C ALA A 256 -13.86 -17.88 21.06
N ALA A 257 -13.64 -18.79 21.99
CA ALA A 257 -14.61 -19.09 23.03
C ALA A 257 -14.59 -18.07 24.19
N SER A 258 -13.49 -17.35 24.37
CA SER A 258 -13.28 -16.30 25.38
C SER A 258 -12.13 -15.39 24.96
N ARG A 259 -11.97 -14.26 25.67
CA ARG A 259 -10.79 -13.40 25.49
C ARG A 259 -9.48 -14.16 25.71
N GLU A 260 -9.41 -15.01 26.72
CA GLU A 260 -8.22 -15.82 26.99
C GLU A 260 -7.93 -16.79 25.83
N ASP A 261 -8.94 -17.47 25.30
CA ASP A 261 -8.81 -18.35 24.12
C ASP A 261 -8.35 -17.57 22.87
N PHE A 262 -8.82 -16.35 22.71
CA PHE A 262 -8.36 -15.48 21.62
C PHE A 262 -6.85 -15.24 21.69
N PHE A 263 -6.31 -14.82 22.83
CA PHE A 263 -4.89 -14.52 22.98
C PHE A 263 -3.99 -15.75 23.06
N GLN A 264 -4.46 -16.86 23.61
CA GLN A 264 -3.63 -18.07 23.80
C GLN A 264 -3.66 -19.01 22.61
N ARG A 265 -4.74 -19.01 21.82
CA ARG A 265 -4.93 -19.95 20.70
C ARG A 265 -5.19 -19.27 19.37
N ALA A 266 -6.29 -18.51 19.25
CA ALA A 266 -6.78 -18.07 17.95
C ALA A 266 -5.81 -17.08 17.28
N LEU A 267 -5.38 -16.04 17.99
CA LEU A 267 -4.47 -15.01 17.46
C LEU A 267 -3.07 -15.56 17.14
N PRO A 268 -2.37 -16.29 18.05
CA PRO A 268 -1.05 -16.84 17.73
C PRO A 268 -1.08 -17.81 16.54
N HIS A 269 -2.12 -18.66 16.46
CA HIS A 269 -2.28 -19.59 15.35
C HIS A 269 -2.47 -18.86 14.01
N ALA A 270 -3.37 -17.88 13.95
CA ALA A 270 -3.63 -17.14 12.70
C ALA A 270 -2.41 -16.33 12.24
N VAL A 271 -1.68 -15.70 13.18
CA VAL A 271 -0.44 -14.97 12.88
C VAL A 271 0.63 -15.94 12.34
N ASP A 272 0.85 -17.07 12.97
CA ASP A 272 1.82 -18.08 12.51
C ASP A 272 1.50 -18.59 11.11
N VAL A 273 0.24 -18.97 10.86
CA VAL A 273 -0.21 -19.44 9.54
C VAL A 273 -0.01 -18.37 8.47
N MET A 274 -0.36 -17.12 8.76
CA MET A 274 -0.19 -16.02 7.82
C MET A 274 1.28 -15.72 7.54
N CYS A 275 2.14 -15.69 8.57
CA CYS A 275 3.58 -15.50 8.39
C CYS A 275 4.20 -16.60 7.54
N ARG A 276 3.89 -17.86 7.79
CA ARG A 276 4.39 -19.01 6.98
C ARG A 276 3.91 -18.96 5.53
N PHE A 277 2.68 -18.49 5.30
CA PHE A 277 2.19 -18.25 3.94
C PHE A 277 2.96 -17.13 3.24
N MET A 278 3.19 -16.01 3.93
CA MET A 278 4.00 -14.91 3.39
C MET A 278 5.43 -15.35 3.08
N ASP A 279 6.04 -16.17 3.93
CA ASP A 279 7.36 -16.77 3.68
C ASP A 279 7.38 -17.59 2.41
N ALA A 280 6.38 -18.45 2.22
CA ALA A 280 6.26 -19.27 1.02
C ALA A 280 6.14 -18.44 -0.27
N LYS A 281 5.31 -17.39 -0.24
CA LYS A 281 5.18 -16.45 -1.37
C LYS A 281 6.48 -15.69 -1.68
N ILE A 282 7.13 -15.17 -0.65
CA ILE A 282 8.38 -14.42 -0.80
C ILE A 282 9.47 -15.35 -1.35
N LYS A 283 9.59 -16.55 -0.80
CA LYS A 283 10.53 -17.56 -1.29
C LYS A 283 10.28 -17.91 -2.75
N PHE A 284 9.04 -18.19 -3.12
CA PHE A 284 8.66 -18.45 -4.51
C PHE A 284 9.08 -17.31 -5.44
N LEU A 285 8.74 -16.06 -5.08
CA LEU A 285 9.07 -14.88 -5.89
C LEU A 285 10.60 -14.70 -6.05
N VAL A 286 11.36 -14.90 -4.96
CA VAL A 286 12.80 -14.62 -4.94
C VAL A 286 13.60 -15.76 -5.56
N GLU A 287 13.25 -17.03 -5.29
CA GLU A 287 14.07 -18.19 -5.69
C GLU A 287 13.58 -18.86 -6.98
N GLU A 288 12.27 -18.89 -7.23
CA GLU A 288 11.70 -19.65 -8.34
C GLU A 288 11.30 -18.79 -9.53
N THR A 289 11.02 -17.47 -9.30
CA THR A 289 10.78 -16.56 -10.43
C THR A 289 12.06 -15.83 -10.85
N PRO A 290 12.17 -15.41 -12.12
CA PRO A 290 13.32 -14.65 -12.58
C PRO A 290 13.24 -13.14 -12.24
N PHE A 291 12.29 -12.70 -11.41
CA PHE A 291 12.06 -11.28 -11.20
C PHE A 291 13.33 -10.54 -10.75
N PHE A 292 13.97 -10.99 -9.66
CA PHE A 292 15.16 -10.32 -9.12
C PHE A 292 16.45 -10.64 -9.88
N SER A 293 16.45 -11.57 -10.82
CA SER A 293 17.63 -11.93 -11.65
C SER A 293 17.55 -11.39 -13.07
N ALA A 294 16.36 -11.19 -13.63
CA ALA A 294 16.18 -10.85 -15.04
C ALA A 294 15.59 -9.45 -15.29
N ASN A 295 14.83 -8.88 -14.33
CA ASN A 295 14.16 -7.58 -14.51
C ASN A 295 15.20 -6.45 -14.69
N PHE A 296 14.97 -5.57 -15.67
CA PHE A 296 15.88 -4.46 -15.96
C PHE A 296 15.96 -3.44 -14.83
N LEU A 297 14.89 -3.23 -14.06
CA LEU A 297 14.93 -2.34 -12.90
C LEU A 297 15.97 -2.78 -11.87
N VAL A 298 16.15 -4.10 -11.68
CA VAL A 298 17.19 -4.68 -10.82
C VAL A 298 18.57 -4.53 -11.47
N LYS A 299 18.68 -4.86 -12.77
CA LYS A 299 19.96 -4.81 -13.51
C LYS A 299 20.54 -3.40 -13.59
N GLU A 300 19.68 -2.39 -13.69
CA GLU A 300 20.07 -0.98 -13.72
C GLU A 300 20.13 -0.36 -12.31
N GLY A 301 19.84 -1.15 -11.26
CA GLY A 301 19.91 -0.74 -9.86
C GLY A 301 18.86 0.30 -9.48
N LEU A 302 17.75 0.38 -10.23
CA LEU A 302 16.60 1.21 -9.90
C LEU A 302 15.79 0.60 -8.75
N ILE A 303 15.91 -0.71 -8.55
CA ILE A 303 15.43 -1.43 -7.37
C ILE A 303 16.48 -2.43 -6.90
N ARG A 304 16.48 -2.73 -5.59
CA ARG A 304 17.40 -3.65 -4.93
C ARG A 304 16.62 -4.57 -4.00
N ARG A 305 16.85 -5.88 -4.10
CA ARG A 305 16.10 -6.90 -3.35
C ARG A 305 16.14 -6.67 -1.84
N GLU A 306 17.29 -6.29 -1.30
CA GLU A 306 17.48 -6.05 0.14
C GLU A 306 16.67 -4.89 0.71
N ARG A 307 16.03 -4.07 -0.14
CA ARG A 307 15.12 -2.99 0.25
C ARG A 307 13.64 -3.38 0.17
N PHE A 308 13.34 -4.66 -0.10
CA PHE A 308 11.97 -5.16 -0.10
C PHE A 308 11.60 -5.78 1.25
N ASN A 309 10.30 -5.70 1.59
CA ASN A 309 9.76 -6.31 2.79
C ASN A 309 8.39 -6.96 2.56
N GLY A 310 7.95 -7.79 3.51
CA GLY A 310 6.58 -8.27 3.59
C GLY A 310 5.73 -7.31 4.44
N LEU A 311 4.49 -7.05 4.02
CA LEU A 311 3.54 -6.26 4.78
C LEU A 311 2.52 -7.17 5.44
N PHE A 312 2.52 -7.18 6.78
CA PHE A 312 1.56 -7.92 7.60
C PHE A 312 0.35 -7.02 7.87
N GLY A 313 -0.70 -7.20 7.09
CA GLY A 313 -1.90 -6.36 7.14
C GLY A 313 -2.90 -6.79 8.21
N MET A 314 -3.73 -5.86 8.64
CA MET A 314 -4.88 -6.12 9.50
C MET A 314 -6.03 -5.16 9.25
N VAL A 315 -7.24 -5.62 9.53
CA VAL A 315 -8.49 -4.86 9.40
C VAL A 315 -9.48 -5.33 10.46
N GLY A 316 -10.41 -4.47 10.85
CA GLY A 316 -11.51 -4.85 11.73
C GLY A 316 -11.15 -4.91 13.21
N MET A 317 -10.30 -3.99 13.69
CA MET A 317 -9.99 -3.88 15.13
C MET A 317 -11.25 -3.55 15.94
N ASN A 318 -12.09 -2.65 15.43
CA ASN A 318 -13.35 -2.29 16.08
C ASN A 318 -14.25 -3.51 16.34
N GLU A 319 -14.45 -4.33 15.30
CA GLU A 319 -15.27 -5.54 15.38
C GLU A 319 -14.64 -6.58 16.34
N CYS A 320 -13.32 -6.72 16.30
CA CYS A 320 -12.59 -7.63 17.18
C CYS A 320 -12.77 -7.26 18.66
N VAL A 321 -12.50 -6.01 19.00
CA VAL A 321 -12.65 -5.51 20.39
C VAL A 321 -14.08 -5.66 20.88
N ASN A 322 -15.06 -5.21 20.07
CA ASN A 322 -16.47 -5.27 20.44
C ASN A 322 -16.94 -6.72 20.63
N THR A 323 -16.48 -7.67 19.80
CA THR A 323 -16.79 -9.10 19.97
C THR A 323 -16.20 -9.64 21.28
N LEU A 324 -14.94 -9.34 21.59
CA LEU A 324 -14.29 -9.82 22.81
C LEU A 324 -14.90 -9.20 24.07
N MET A 325 -15.28 -7.93 24.04
CA MET A 325 -16.01 -7.28 25.14
C MET A 325 -17.39 -7.92 25.37
N ALA A 326 -18.10 -8.23 24.29
CA ALA A 326 -19.39 -8.93 24.39
C ALA A 326 -19.26 -10.34 24.97
N LEU A 327 -18.21 -11.08 24.64
CA LEU A 327 -17.92 -12.41 25.25
C LEU A 327 -17.69 -12.33 26.76
N GLU A 328 -17.16 -11.20 27.25
CA GLU A 328 -17.02 -10.95 28.71
C GLU A 328 -18.28 -10.35 29.34
N GLY A 329 -19.37 -10.13 28.59
CA GLY A 329 -20.60 -9.49 29.06
C GLY A 329 -20.44 -8.00 29.37
N LYS A 330 -19.45 -7.33 28.80
CA LYS A 330 -19.17 -5.91 28.98
C LYS A 330 -19.83 -5.06 27.88
N PRO A 331 -20.43 -3.91 28.23
CA PRO A 331 -21.06 -3.01 27.25
C PRO A 331 -20.06 -2.07 26.54
N ASP A 332 -18.79 -2.14 26.90
CA ASP A 332 -17.74 -1.26 26.41
C ASP A 332 -17.51 -1.45 24.91
N ARG A 333 -17.28 -0.34 24.20
CA ARG A 333 -17.08 -0.35 22.74
C ARG A 333 -15.81 0.40 22.36
N PHE A 334 -15.15 -0.09 21.31
CA PHE A 334 -13.93 0.50 20.75
C PHE A 334 -14.17 1.95 20.32
N GLY A 335 -13.26 2.85 20.71
CA GLY A 335 -13.38 4.28 20.49
C GLY A 335 -14.32 5.02 21.45
N HIS A 336 -15.14 4.31 22.23
CA HIS A 336 -16.14 4.89 23.11
C HIS A 336 -15.88 4.63 24.60
N SER A 337 -14.89 3.80 24.94
CA SER A 337 -14.48 3.60 26.34
C SER A 337 -12.98 3.29 26.44
N GLU A 338 -12.34 3.78 27.50
CA GLU A 338 -10.92 3.52 27.77
C GLU A 338 -10.62 2.01 27.93
N ALA A 339 -11.56 1.24 28.47
CA ALA A 339 -11.38 -0.20 28.65
C ALA A 339 -11.34 -0.95 27.31
N ALA A 340 -12.19 -0.56 26.35
CA ALA A 340 -12.19 -1.14 25.01
C ALA A 340 -10.98 -0.70 24.20
N ASP A 341 -10.57 0.56 24.29
CA ASP A 341 -9.36 1.05 23.64
C ASP A 341 -8.08 0.38 24.19
N ALA A 342 -8.02 0.16 25.51
CA ALA A 342 -6.93 -0.59 26.14
C ALA A 342 -6.86 -2.04 25.63
N LEU A 343 -8.00 -2.71 25.43
CA LEU A 343 -8.02 -4.03 24.80
C LEU A 343 -7.51 -3.98 23.35
N GLY A 344 -7.86 -2.96 22.58
CA GLY A 344 -7.32 -2.76 21.23
C GLY A 344 -5.80 -2.62 21.22
N VAL A 345 -5.25 -1.88 22.19
CA VAL A 345 -3.79 -1.74 22.37
C VAL A 345 -3.16 -3.10 22.72
N GLU A 346 -3.76 -3.86 23.65
CA GLU A 346 -3.30 -5.20 24.03
C GLU A 346 -3.26 -6.17 22.83
N ILE A 347 -4.27 -6.12 21.96
CA ILE A 347 -4.30 -6.91 20.73
C ILE A 347 -3.15 -6.50 19.81
N MET A 348 -2.91 -5.19 19.63
CA MET A 348 -1.82 -4.70 18.81
C MET A 348 -0.44 -5.09 19.36
N GLU A 349 -0.25 -5.01 20.70
CA GLU A 349 0.99 -5.44 21.35
C GLU A 349 1.25 -6.94 21.13
N ALA A 350 0.22 -7.75 21.21
CA ALA A 350 0.32 -9.17 20.95
C ALA A 350 0.69 -9.48 19.48
N ILE A 351 0.03 -8.81 18.52
CA ILE A 351 0.34 -8.95 17.09
C ILE A 351 1.78 -8.51 16.80
N ASP A 352 2.19 -7.33 17.28
CA ASP A 352 3.53 -6.79 17.08
C ASP A 352 4.61 -7.73 17.63
N ALA A 353 4.40 -8.25 18.84
CA ALA A 353 5.32 -9.22 19.45
C ALA A 353 5.43 -10.52 18.64
N LEU A 354 4.31 -11.08 18.18
CA LEU A 354 4.29 -12.31 17.38
C LEU A 354 4.96 -12.11 16.02
N VAL A 355 4.66 -11.01 15.32
CA VAL A 355 5.24 -10.68 14.01
C VAL A 355 6.74 -10.39 14.13
N LYS A 356 7.19 -9.67 15.16
CA LYS A 356 8.62 -9.42 15.42
C LYS A 356 9.41 -10.67 15.80
N ALA A 357 8.77 -11.65 16.45
CA ALA A 357 9.39 -12.92 16.78
C ALA A 357 9.60 -13.80 15.53
N HIS A 358 8.75 -13.66 14.54
CA HIS A 358 8.91 -14.33 13.24
C HIS A 358 10.01 -13.67 12.41
N LYS A 359 10.83 -14.49 11.70
CA LYS A 359 11.94 -13.99 10.88
C LYS A 359 11.92 -14.55 9.48
N ASN A 360 11.99 -13.65 8.49
CA ASN A 360 12.13 -13.97 7.09
C ASN A 360 13.49 -13.50 6.56
N PRO A 361 14.33 -14.36 5.96
CA PRO A 361 15.69 -14.01 5.54
C PRO A 361 15.75 -12.99 4.39
N TYR A 362 14.66 -12.76 3.67
CA TYR A 362 14.60 -11.82 2.56
C TYR A 362 14.18 -10.40 2.96
N CYS A 363 13.72 -10.20 4.20
CA CYS A 363 13.31 -8.89 4.73
C CYS A 363 14.49 -8.18 5.45
N GLU A 364 15.61 -8.01 4.73
CA GLU A 364 16.88 -7.54 5.29
C GLU A 364 16.80 -6.14 5.86
N PHE A 365 16.11 -5.21 5.19
CA PHE A 365 15.97 -3.82 5.62
C PHE A 365 15.38 -3.69 7.04
N TRP A 366 14.49 -4.61 7.44
CA TRP A 366 13.82 -4.64 8.74
C TRP A 366 14.31 -5.76 9.65
N ASN A 367 15.57 -6.16 9.52
CA ASN A 367 16.17 -7.19 10.36
C ASN A 367 15.38 -8.51 10.38
N GLY A 368 14.80 -8.87 9.25
CA GLY A 368 14.01 -10.08 9.05
C GLY A 368 12.55 -10.00 9.51
N SER A 369 12.08 -8.88 10.03
CA SER A 369 10.67 -8.74 10.46
C SER A 369 9.79 -8.20 9.34
N PHE A 370 8.53 -8.61 9.31
CA PHE A 370 7.52 -7.96 8.49
C PHE A 370 7.11 -6.60 9.08
N ILE A 371 6.67 -5.68 8.23
CA ILE A 371 6.11 -4.39 8.64
C ILE A 371 4.62 -4.58 8.88
N LEU A 372 4.12 -4.06 10.01
CA LEU A 372 2.68 -4.01 10.28
C LEU A 372 2.01 -2.99 9.36
N HIS A 373 0.79 -3.26 8.96
CA HIS A 373 0.02 -2.43 8.05
C HIS A 373 -1.45 -2.35 8.45
N ALA A 374 -1.92 -1.17 8.82
CA ALA A 374 -3.34 -0.89 9.07
C ALA A 374 -4.06 -0.74 7.72
N GLN A 375 -4.67 -1.83 7.24
CA GLN A 375 -5.29 -1.89 5.93
C GLN A 375 -6.60 -1.07 5.87
N VAL A 376 -6.79 -0.31 4.80
CA VAL A 376 -8.09 0.26 4.45
C VAL A 376 -9.02 -0.83 3.90
N GLY A 377 -10.33 -0.58 3.94
CA GLY A 377 -11.33 -1.53 3.44
C GLY A 377 -11.23 -1.77 1.93
N ILE A 378 -11.70 -2.95 1.51
CA ILE A 378 -11.95 -3.30 0.11
C ILE A 378 -13.45 -3.52 -0.09
N ALA A 379 -13.91 -3.64 -1.33
CA ALA A 379 -15.35 -3.77 -1.65
C ALA A 379 -16.05 -4.95 -0.92
N GLN A 380 -15.30 -6.01 -0.56
CA GLN A 380 -15.82 -7.17 0.17
C GLN A 380 -15.91 -6.95 1.69
N ASP A 381 -15.39 -5.85 2.23
CA ASP A 381 -15.34 -5.58 3.68
C ASP A 381 -16.63 -4.90 4.19
N GLN A 382 -17.78 -5.37 3.74
CA GLN A 382 -19.05 -4.83 4.24
C GLN A 382 -19.17 -5.05 5.77
N GLY A 383 -19.34 -3.95 6.51
CA GLY A 383 -19.44 -3.98 7.96
C GLY A 383 -18.11 -4.25 8.69
N ILE A 384 -16.97 -4.07 8.03
CA ILE A 384 -15.64 -4.20 8.64
C ILE A 384 -14.96 -2.84 8.63
N SER A 385 -14.51 -2.39 9.80
CA SER A 385 -13.83 -1.11 9.98
C SER A 385 -12.38 -1.17 9.46
N PRO A 386 -11.88 -0.09 8.82
CA PRO A 386 -10.50 -0.05 8.34
C PRO A 386 -9.48 -0.11 9.48
N GLY A 387 -8.49 -1.00 9.37
CA GLY A 387 -7.35 -1.10 10.28
C GLY A 387 -7.73 -1.07 11.75
N THR A 388 -7.21 -0.05 12.44
CA THR A 388 -7.46 0.23 13.87
C THR A 388 -8.41 1.41 14.07
N ARG A 389 -9.26 1.75 13.08
CA ARG A 389 -10.19 2.88 13.15
C ARG A 389 -11.51 2.49 13.79
N ILE A 390 -12.18 3.52 14.32
CA ILE A 390 -13.57 3.43 14.79
C ILE A 390 -14.48 3.18 13.59
N ALA A 391 -15.60 2.50 13.80
CA ALA A 391 -16.56 2.21 12.74
C ALA A 391 -17.07 3.50 12.08
N ILE A 392 -17.22 3.46 10.75
CA ILE A 392 -17.79 4.58 9.98
C ILE A 392 -19.23 4.80 10.44
N GLY A 393 -19.56 6.07 10.74
CA GLY A 393 -20.87 6.47 11.28
C GLY A 393 -20.95 6.41 12.80
N GLU A 394 -19.90 5.99 13.50
CA GLU A 394 -19.81 5.97 14.97
C GLU A 394 -18.70 6.89 15.49
N GLU A 395 -18.32 7.89 14.68
CA GLU A 395 -17.22 8.81 14.99
C GLU A 395 -17.47 9.59 16.28
N ILE A 396 -16.45 9.67 17.11
CA ILE A 396 -16.40 10.47 18.33
C ILE A 396 -15.90 11.90 18.04
N PRO A 397 -16.01 12.85 18.98
CA PRO A 397 -15.48 14.19 18.78
C PRO A 397 -14.02 14.20 18.34
N LEU A 398 -13.65 15.14 17.46
CA LEU A 398 -12.35 15.18 16.78
C LEU A 398 -11.15 15.00 17.72
N TYR A 399 -11.11 15.70 18.85
CA TYR A 399 -9.98 15.61 19.79
C TYR A 399 -9.90 14.24 20.49
N ASP A 400 -11.03 13.63 20.76
CA ASP A 400 -11.09 12.27 21.32
C ASP A 400 -10.65 11.25 20.29
N HIS A 401 -11.06 11.44 19.03
CA HIS A 401 -10.64 10.60 17.91
C HIS A 401 -9.11 10.68 17.67
N LEU A 402 -8.54 11.90 17.68
CA LEU A 402 -7.08 12.07 17.56
C LEU A 402 -6.31 11.41 18.70
N ARG A 403 -6.83 11.49 19.93
CA ARG A 403 -6.24 10.83 21.09
C ARG A 403 -6.30 9.30 20.96
N GLN A 404 -7.46 8.77 20.58
CA GLN A 404 -7.68 7.34 20.37
C GLN A 404 -6.77 6.79 19.23
N ALA A 405 -6.74 7.46 18.09
CA ALA A 405 -5.86 7.09 16.97
C ALA A 405 -4.38 7.11 17.38
N GLY A 406 -3.97 8.10 18.20
CA GLY A 406 -2.60 8.22 18.72
C GLY A 406 -2.12 7.02 19.53
N LEU A 407 -3.01 6.21 20.10
CA LEU A 407 -2.66 4.99 20.83
C LEU A 407 -2.00 3.94 19.91
N PHE A 408 -2.31 3.98 18.62
CA PHE A 408 -1.89 3.00 17.62
C PHE A 408 -0.73 3.47 16.72
N HIS A 409 -0.41 4.76 16.69
CA HIS A 409 0.62 5.34 15.79
C HIS A 409 2.02 4.74 15.94
N LYS A 410 2.34 4.16 17.10
CA LYS A 410 3.65 3.52 17.34
C LYS A 410 3.82 2.17 16.63
N TYR A 411 2.78 1.63 16.00
CA TYR A 411 2.79 0.34 15.32
C TYR A 411 2.79 0.45 13.79
N PHE A 412 2.46 1.65 13.25
CA PHE A 412 2.29 1.89 11.82
C PHE A 412 3.03 3.12 11.33
#